data_79d7cf7a7f7e92ceeae735755587a541
#
_entry.id   79d7cf7a7f7e92ceeae735755587a541
#
_cell.length_a   1.000
_cell.length_b   1.000
_cell.length_c   1.000
_cell.angle_alpha   90.00
_cell.angle_beta   90.00
_cell.angle_gamma   90.00
#
_symmetry.space_group_name_H-M   'P 1'
#
loop_
_entity.id
_entity.type
_entity.pdbx_description
1 polymer ?
#
loop_
_entity_poly.entity_id
_entity_poly.type
_entity_poly.pdbx_seq_one_letter_code
_entity_poly.pdbx_strand_id
1 'polypeptide(L)'
;MNEVKWAIITGADGGMGTEITRAVATAGYHVIMACYNPQKAENVCQRLMKETGNPNLEVLAIDLSSMHSVASFTDRILERKLSISLLMNNAGTMETGFSITNDGFERTVSVNYVGPYLLTRKLVPTMASGARIVNMVSCTYAIGRLDFPDFFHRGKTGNFWRIPVYSNTKLALLLFTFELSEQLREKGITVNAADPGIVSTDIITMHKWFDPLTDIFFRPFIRKPKKGASTAIGLLLDKKEAGVTGQLYVNNHRKSLSDKYVNHVQKEQLWEITERLLAQWL
;
A
#
# COMPACT_ATOMS: atom_id res chain seq x y z
N MET A 1 -5.99 -29.55 12.24
CA MET A 1 -6.01 -28.19 12.80
C MET A 1 -5.98 -27.25 11.59
N ASN A 2 -6.92 -26.30 11.51
CA ASN A 2 -6.85 -25.30 10.42
C ASN A 2 -5.60 -24.45 10.66
N GLU A 3 -4.78 -24.31 9.61
CA GLU A 3 -3.58 -23.46 9.65
C GLU A 3 -3.98 -22.02 9.96
N VAL A 4 -3.25 -21.38 10.89
CA VAL A 4 -3.49 -19.99 11.27
C VAL A 4 -3.09 -19.08 10.13
N LYS A 5 -4.04 -18.30 9.62
CA LYS A 5 -3.82 -17.38 8.48
C LYS A 5 -3.54 -15.98 8.98
N TRP A 6 -2.38 -15.45 8.63
CA TRP A 6 -1.96 -14.10 9.01
C TRP A 6 -2.16 -13.10 7.89
N ALA A 7 -2.60 -11.91 8.26
CA ALA A 7 -2.71 -10.76 7.38
C ALA A 7 -1.92 -9.57 7.93
N ILE A 8 -1.22 -8.86 7.06
CA ILE A 8 -0.54 -7.59 7.40
C ILE A 8 -1.21 -6.47 6.60
N ILE A 9 -1.61 -5.40 7.29
CA ILE A 9 -2.27 -4.24 6.69
C ILE A 9 -1.53 -2.98 7.11
N THR A 10 -0.92 -2.27 6.17
CA THR A 10 -0.24 -1.00 6.46
C THR A 10 -1.25 0.16 6.53
N GLY A 11 -1.06 1.08 7.49
CA GLY A 11 -1.99 2.19 7.73
C GLY A 11 -3.38 1.69 8.14
N ALA A 12 -3.43 0.62 8.92
CA ALA A 12 -4.66 -0.07 9.32
C ALA A 12 -5.58 0.77 10.21
N ASP A 13 -5.07 1.83 10.83
CA ASP A 13 -5.81 2.79 11.67
C ASP A 13 -6.43 3.95 10.88
N GLY A 14 -6.08 4.11 9.60
CA GLY A 14 -6.66 5.11 8.70
C GLY A 14 -8.05 4.73 8.20
N GLY A 15 -8.75 5.67 7.53
CA GLY A 15 -10.15 5.47 7.12
C GLY A 15 -10.39 4.18 6.32
N MET A 16 -9.69 3.99 5.20
CA MET A 16 -9.81 2.75 4.40
C MET A 16 -9.15 1.55 5.09
N GLY A 17 -8.00 1.77 5.76
CA GLY A 17 -7.29 0.72 6.49
C GLY A 17 -8.16 0.07 7.57
N THR A 18 -8.93 0.87 8.31
CA THR A 18 -9.88 0.37 9.31
C THR A 18 -10.97 -0.52 8.70
N GLU A 19 -11.52 -0.14 7.53
CA GLU A 19 -12.54 -0.94 6.84
C GLU A 19 -11.96 -2.26 6.27
N ILE A 20 -10.74 -2.21 5.74
CA ILE A 20 -10.02 -3.40 5.26
C ILE A 20 -9.72 -4.33 6.45
N THR A 21 -9.19 -3.79 7.54
CA THR A 21 -8.91 -4.56 8.76
C THR A 21 -10.16 -5.22 9.31
N ARG A 22 -11.29 -4.49 9.39
CA ARG A 22 -12.58 -5.04 9.81
C ARG A 22 -12.99 -6.24 8.96
N ALA A 23 -12.93 -6.12 7.63
CA ALA A 23 -13.34 -7.19 6.73
C ALA A 23 -12.45 -8.43 6.86
N VAL A 24 -11.13 -8.24 6.94
CA VAL A 24 -10.15 -9.32 7.06
C VAL A 24 -10.28 -10.00 8.43
N ALA A 25 -10.48 -9.24 9.52
CA ALA A 25 -10.72 -9.76 10.85
C ALA A 25 -12.03 -10.58 10.92
N THR A 26 -13.11 -10.06 10.30
CA THR A 26 -14.41 -10.78 10.21
C THR A 26 -14.28 -12.09 9.42
N ALA A 27 -13.36 -12.16 8.45
CA ALA A 27 -13.05 -13.38 7.71
C ALA A 27 -12.19 -14.39 8.50
N GLY A 28 -11.86 -14.10 9.77
CA GLY A 28 -11.17 -15.01 10.70
C GLY A 28 -9.64 -15.01 10.61
N TYR A 29 -9.04 -14.02 9.95
CA TYR A 29 -7.57 -13.88 9.91
C TYR A 29 -7.04 -13.32 11.23
N HIS A 30 -5.85 -13.76 11.64
CA HIS A 30 -5.02 -13.02 12.58
C HIS A 30 -4.47 -11.79 11.86
N VAL A 31 -4.65 -10.58 12.41
CA VAL A 31 -4.33 -9.35 11.71
C VAL A 31 -3.25 -8.56 12.44
N ILE A 32 -2.15 -8.30 11.74
CA ILE A 32 -1.13 -7.34 12.17
C ILE A 32 -1.48 -5.99 11.55
N MET A 33 -1.91 -5.07 12.38
CA MET A 33 -2.15 -3.67 12.07
C MET A 33 -0.82 -2.93 12.08
N ALA A 34 -0.19 -2.79 10.91
CA ALA A 34 1.10 -2.13 10.74
C ALA A 34 0.89 -0.60 10.63
N CYS A 35 1.17 0.14 11.71
CA CYS A 35 0.79 1.55 11.84
C CYS A 35 1.97 2.43 12.26
N TYR A 36 1.97 3.68 11.74
CA TYR A 36 2.98 4.68 12.07
C TYR A 36 2.87 5.15 13.54
N ASN A 37 1.65 5.32 14.03
CA ASN A 37 1.38 5.71 15.43
C ASN A 37 0.66 4.57 16.16
N PRO A 38 1.39 3.71 16.89
CA PRO A 38 0.79 2.57 17.57
C PRO A 38 -0.18 2.97 18.68
N GLN A 39 0.04 4.09 19.39
CA GLN A 39 -0.86 4.54 20.46
C GLN A 39 -2.25 4.91 19.91
N LYS A 40 -2.29 5.59 18.76
CA LYS A 40 -3.55 5.89 18.05
C LYS A 40 -4.22 4.61 17.53
N ALA A 41 -3.42 3.72 16.95
CA ALA A 41 -3.89 2.49 16.35
C ALA A 41 -4.47 1.51 17.37
N GLU A 42 -3.97 1.49 18.61
CA GLU A 42 -4.47 0.59 19.67
C GLU A 42 -5.95 0.80 19.96
N ASN A 43 -6.42 2.05 20.02
CA ASN A 43 -7.84 2.34 20.21
C ASN A 43 -8.72 1.79 19.07
N VAL A 44 -8.20 1.84 17.83
CA VAL A 44 -8.88 1.27 16.66
C VAL A 44 -8.86 -0.25 16.73
N CYS A 45 -7.76 -0.86 17.13
CA CYS A 45 -7.59 -2.29 17.29
C CYS A 45 -8.61 -2.85 18.30
N GLN A 46 -8.69 -2.30 19.50
CA GLN A 46 -9.62 -2.71 20.54
C GLN A 46 -11.09 -2.58 20.11
N ARG A 47 -11.42 -1.51 19.39
CA ARG A 47 -12.75 -1.34 18.80
C ARG A 47 -13.05 -2.43 17.78
N LEU A 48 -12.12 -2.71 16.86
CA LEU A 48 -12.29 -3.72 15.83
C LEU A 48 -12.40 -5.14 16.41
N MET A 49 -11.64 -5.48 17.45
CA MET A 49 -11.80 -6.76 18.17
C MET A 49 -13.23 -6.94 18.69
N LYS A 50 -13.81 -5.88 19.27
CA LYS A 50 -15.19 -5.90 19.77
C LYS A 50 -16.21 -5.99 18.64
N GLU A 51 -16.05 -5.20 17.59
CA GLU A 51 -16.98 -5.15 16.46
C GLU A 51 -16.99 -6.45 15.64
N THR A 52 -15.86 -7.12 15.50
CA THR A 52 -15.71 -8.34 14.69
C THR A 52 -15.81 -9.63 15.49
N GLY A 53 -15.73 -9.55 16.82
CA GLY A 53 -15.63 -10.72 17.68
C GLY A 53 -14.31 -11.49 17.54
N ASN A 54 -13.33 -10.94 16.85
CA ASN A 54 -12.03 -11.58 16.62
C ASN A 54 -10.98 -10.99 17.57
N PRO A 55 -10.46 -11.75 18.54
CA PRO A 55 -9.44 -11.26 19.48
C PRO A 55 -8.02 -11.27 18.90
N ASN A 56 -7.82 -11.81 17.70
CA ASN A 56 -6.52 -12.03 17.10
C ASN A 56 -6.08 -10.84 16.23
N LEU A 57 -6.16 -9.63 16.76
CA LEU A 57 -5.64 -8.41 16.19
C LEU A 57 -4.51 -7.89 17.07
N GLU A 58 -3.45 -7.41 16.46
CA GLU A 58 -2.35 -6.77 17.18
C GLU A 58 -1.82 -5.56 16.40
N VAL A 59 -1.32 -4.56 17.12
CA VAL A 59 -0.69 -3.38 16.52
C VAL A 59 0.82 -3.54 16.57
N LEU A 60 1.48 -3.36 15.42
CA LEU A 60 2.93 -3.26 15.33
C LEU A 60 3.32 -1.94 14.66
N ALA A 61 4.29 -1.25 15.27
CA ALA A 61 4.82 0.00 14.73
C ALA A 61 5.62 -0.24 13.46
N ILE A 62 5.37 0.61 12.44
CA ILE A 62 6.16 0.69 11.21
C ILE A 62 6.16 2.12 10.69
N ASP A 63 7.34 2.65 10.37
CA ASP A 63 7.51 3.89 9.62
C ASP A 63 8.01 3.57 8.21
N LEU A 64 7.15 3.69 7.23
CA LEU A 64 7.50 3.45 5.82
C LEU A 64 8.43 4.52 5.23
N SER A 65 8.68 5.61 5.95
CA SER A 65 9.69 6.60 5.58
C SER A 65 11.09 6.25 6.09
N SER A 66 11.23 5.18 6.88
CA SER A 66 12.50 4.68 7.41
C SER A 66 12.73 3.23 7.02
N MET A 67 13.76 2.98 6.21
CA MET A 67 14.09 1.62 5.76
C MET A 67 14.53 0.74 6.92
N HIS A 68 15.20 1.33 7.92
CA HIS A 68 15.52 0.62 9.16
C HIS A 68 14.26 0.17 9.92
N SER A 69 13.24 1.03 10.01
CA SER A 69 11.96 0.66 10.65
C SER A 69 11.26 -0.47 9.88
N VAL A 70 11.26 -0.42 8.54
CA VAL A 70 10.69 -1.48 7.70
C VAL A 70 11.46 -2.80 7.90
N ALA A 71 12.79 -2.77 7.89
CA ALA A 71 13.62 -3.95 8.13
C ALA A 71 13.34 -4.55 9.51
N SER A 72 13.39 -3.74 10.57
CA SER A 72 13.12 -4.19 11.94
C SER A 72 11.71 -4.78 12.09
N PHE A 73 10.70 -4.19 11.43
CA PHE A 73 9.35 -4.74 11.41
C PHE A 73 9.31 -6.14 10.76
N THR A 74 9.94 -6.28 9.60
CA THR A 74 9.96 -7.57 8.88
C THR A 74 10.76 -8.63 9.62
N ASP A 75 11.87 -8.28 10.25
CA ASP A 75 12.69 -9.21 11.03
C ASP A 75 11.89 -9.79 12.20
N ARG A 76 11.08 -8.97 12.89
CA ARG A 76 10.15 -9.44 13.93
C ARG A 76 9.11 -10.44 13.39
N ILE A 77 8.64 -10.28 12.16
CA ILE A 77 7.71 -11.22 11.52
C ILE A 77 8.42 -12.54 11.19
N LEU A 78 9.64 -12.45 10.64
CA LEU A 78 10.47 -13.61 10.30
C LEU A 78 10.84 -14.43 11.54
N GLU A 79 11.26 -13.78 12.63
CA GLU A 79 11.59 -14.43 13.91
C GLU A 79 10.39 -15.22 14.48
N ARG A 80 9.18 -14.69 14.30
CA ARG A 80 7.94 -15.35 14.73
C ARG A 80 7.53 -16.51 13.83
N LYS A 81 8.20 -16.70 12.69
CA LYS A 81 7.92 -17.76 11.67
C LYS A 81 6.46 -17.79 11.22
N LEU A 82 5.87 -16.61 11.05
CA LEU A 82 4.48 -16.48 10.63
C LEU A 82 4.33 -16.80 9.14
N SER A 83 3.28 -17.56 8.79
CA SER A 83 2.87 -17.78 7.41
C SER A 83 1.90 -16.67 6.99
N ILE A 84 2.38 -15.71 6.18
CA ILE A 84 1.59 -14.56 5.75
C ILE A 84 0.74 -14.95 4.55
N SER A 85 -0.58 -14.91 4.73
CA SER A 85 -1.56 -15.20 3.69
C SER A 85 -2.00 -13.95 2.91
N LEU A 86 -2.05 -12.79 3.58
CA LEU A 86 -2.50 -11.53 2.99
C LEU A 86 -1.52 -10.39 3.35
N LEU A 87 -1.09 -9.62 2.34
CA LEU A 87 -0.38 -8.36 2.54
C LEU A 87 -1.14 -7.24 1.84
N MET A 88 -1.56 -6.23 2.60
CA MET A 88 -2.20 -5.03 2.08
C MET A 88 -1.29 -3.82 2.25
N ASN A 89 -0.66 -3.36 1.19
CA ASN A 89 0.05 -2.09 1.13
C ASN A 89 -0.96 -0.95 0.92
N ASN A 90 -1.59 -0.51 2.02
CA ASN A 90 -2.64 0.51 2.01
C ASN A 90 -2.13 1.89 2.45
N ALA A 91 -1.11 1.96 3.31
CA ALA A 91 -0.57 3.23 3.77
C ALA A 91 -0.09 4.11 2.60
N GLY A 92 -0.24 5.41 2.77
CA GLY A 92 0.24 6.38 1.79
C GLY A 92 0.12 7.80 2.32
N THR A 93 0.92 8.70 1.77
CA THR A 93 0.92 10.13 2.07
C THR A 93 1.01 10.97 0.80
N MET A 94 0.65 12.22 0.89
CA MET A 94 0.91 13.25 -0.11
C MET A 94 1.37 14.51 0.61
N GLU A 95 2.67 14.60 0.84
CA GLU A 95 3.28 15.70 1.59
C GLU A 95 2.96 17.07 0.96
N THR A 96 2.82 18.08 1.80
CA THR A 96 2.53 19.45 1.35
C THR A 96 3.78 20.24 0.98
N GLY A 97 4.95 19.76 1.39
CA GLY A 97 6.26 20.34 1.12
C GLY A 97 7.31 19.27 0.91
N PHE A 98 8.42 19.69 0.34
CA PHE A 98 9.56 18.82 0.12
C PHE A 98 10.25 18.45 1.43
N SER A 99 10.51 17.18 1.62
CA SER A 99 11.37 16.68 2.70
C SER A 99 12.10 15.40 2.29
N ILE A 100 13.33 15.26 2.73
CA ILE A 100 14.16 14.07 2.53
C ILE A 100 14.19 13.26 3.82
N THR A 101 14.02 11.95 3.70
CA THR A 101 14.15 11.02 4.83
C THR A 101 15.62 10.82 5.21
N ASN A 102 15.88 10.22 6.38
CA ASN A 102 17.24 9.88 6.81
C ASN A 102 17.94 8.90 5.86
N ASP A 103 17.16 8.11 5.10
CA ASP A 103 17.67 7.17 4.09
C ASP A 103 17.90 7.84 2.72
N GLY A 104 17.72 9.16 2.62
CA GLY A 104 17.99 9.95 1.41
C GLY A 104 16.88 9.96 0.36
N PHE A 105 15.69 9.44 0.66
CA PHE A 105 14.54 9.44 -0.26
C PHE A 105 13.63 10.66 -0.02
N GLU A 106 12.98 11.18 -1.08
CA GLU A 106 11.86 12.10 -0.89
C GLU A 106 10.75 11.37 -0.10
N ARG A 107 10.14 12.05 0.87
CA ARG A 107 9.27 11.42 1.88
C ARG A 107 8.04 10.76 1.27
N THR A 108 7.37 11.41 0.29
CA THR A 108 6.22 10.79 -0.40
C THR A 108 6.63 9.55 -1.19
N VAL A 109 7.79 9.61 -1.83
CA VAL A 109 8.36 8.46 -2.58
C VAL A 109 8.70 7.33 -1.61
N SER A 110 9.31 7.66 -0.48
CA SER A 110 9.64 6.68 0.56
C SER A 110 8.40 5.94 1.06
N VAL A 111 7.39 6.69 1.54
CA VAL A 111 6.19 6.12 2.15
C VAL A 111 5.33 5.34 1.15
N ASN A 112 5.18 5.87 -0.09
CA ASN A 112 4.24 5.31 -1.05
C ASN A 112 4.83 4.22 -1.95
N TYR A 113 6.16 4.15 -2.07
CA TYR A 113 6.80 3.21 -3.00
C TYR A 113 7.96 2.43 -2.37
N VAL A 114 9.01 3.13 -1.89
CA VAL A 114 10.25 2.45 -1.44
C VAL A 114 10.01 1.58 -0.21
N GLY A 115 9.29 2.10 0.79
CA GLY A 115 8.90 1.36 2.00
C GLY A 115 8.02 0.15 1.72
N PRO A 116 6.90 0.28 0.97
CA PRO A 116 6.10 -0.86 0.51
C PRO A 116 6.88 -1.87 -0.33
N TYR A 117 7.82 -1.41 -1.17
CA TYR A 117 8.70 -2.30 -1.93
C TYR A 117 9.53 -3.16 -0.98
N LEU A 118 10.31 -2.54 -0.08
CA LEU A 118 11.17 -3.25 0.88
C LEU A 118 10.34 -4.19 1.76
N LEU A 119 9.23 -3.71 2.34
CA LEU A 119 8.33 -4.51 3.16
C LEU A 119 7.88 -5.78 2.42
N THR A 120 7.41 -5.62 1.20
CA THR A 120 6.91 -6.72 0.39
C THR A 120 8.01 -7.71 0.06
N ARG A 121 9.17 -7.22 -0.41
CA ARG A 121 10.31 -8.06 -0.77
C ARG A 121 10.81 -8.91 0.41
N LYS A 122 10.91 -8.33 1.59
CA LYS A 122 11.33 -9.05 2.80
C LYS A 122 10.27 -10.03 3.32
N LEU A 123 8.99 -9.80 3.07
CA LEU A 123 7.91 -10.69 3.52
C LEU A 123 7.60 -11.84 2.54
N VAL A 124 7.95 -11.72 1.25
CA VAL A 124 7.72 -12.80 0.25
C VAL A 124 8.20 -14.18 0.72
N PRO A 125 9.37 -14.34 1.37
CA PRO A 125 9.80 -15.65 1.89
C PRO A 125 8.87 -16.28 2.94
N THR A 126 8.01 -15.50 3.59
CA THR A 126 7.03 -15.99 4.58
C THR A 126 5.69 -16.39 3.96
N MET A 127 5.53 -16.20 2.64
CA MET A 127 4.27 -16.43 1.95
C MET A 127 4.24 -17.78 1.27
N ALA A 128 3.16 -18.53 1.46
CA ALA A 128 2.90 -19.79 0.77
C ALA A 128 2.05 -19.57 -0.51
N SER A 129 1.93 -20.60 -1.31
CA SER A 129 1.01 -20.62 -2.46
C SER A 129 -0.42 -20.28 -2.02
N GLY A 130 -1.10 -19.46 -2.81
CA GLY A 130 -2.42 -18.91 -2.48
C GLY A 130 -2.38 -17.60 -1.69
N ALA A 131 -1.22 -17.12 -1.24
CA ALA A 131 -1.09 -15.80 -0.61
C ALA A 131 -1.42 -14.68 -1.61
N ARG A 132 -1.90 -13.56 -1.08
CA ARG A 132 -2.33 -12.41 -1.87
C ARG A 132 -1.68 -11.12 -1.40
N ILE A 133 -1.11 -10.39 -2.34
CA ILE A 133 -0.55 -9.05 -2.14
C ILE A 133 -1.43 -8.04 -2.87
N VAL A 134 -1.88 -7.01 -2.18
CA VAL A 134 -2.67 -5.93 -2.79
C VAL A 134 -2.00 -4.59 -2.51
N ASN A 135 -1.74 -3.84 -3.58
CA ASN A 135 -1.14 -2.52 -3.54
C ASN A 135 -2.20 -1.44 -3.79
N MET A 136 -2.34 -0.47 -2.85
CA MET A 136 -3.26 0.66 -3.00
C MET A 136 -2.65 1.72 -3.90
N VAL A 137 -3.12 1.78 -5.14
CA VAL A 137 -2.72 2.80 -6.11
C VAL A 137 -3.70 3.99 -6.11
N SER A 138 -3.75 4.77 -7.16
CA SER A 138 -4.71 5.87 -7.38
C SER A 138 -4.80 6.12 -8.87
N CYS A 139 -5.93 6.59 -9.37
CA CYS A 139 -6.12 7.00 -10.76
C CYS A 139 -5.05 7.99 -11.26
N THR A 140 -4.40 8.69 -10.34
CA THR A 140 -3.30 9.62 -10.66
C THR A 140 -2.07 8.94 -11.26
N TYR A 141 -1.94 7.60 -11.17
CA TYR A 141 -0.89 6.88 -11.91
C TYR A 141 -0.87 7.25 -13.40
N ALA A 142 -2.04 7.59 -13.96
CA ALA A 142 -2.19 7.90 -15.38
C ALA A 142 -1.45 9.16 -15.84
N ILE A 143 -1.17 10.07 -14.91
CA ILE A 143 -0.39 11.30 -15.16
C ILE A 143 1.01 11.22 -14.55
N GLY A 144 1.36 10.11 -13.90
CA GLY A 144 2.68 9.87 -13.34
C GLY A 144 3.74 9.75 -14.44
N ARG A 145 4.96 10.15 -14.09
CA ARG A 145 6.17 10.03 -14.94
C ARG A 145 7.32 9.60 -14.06
N LEU A 146 8.11 8.65 -14.54
CA LEU A 146 9.35 8.25 -13.88
C LEU A 146 10.52 8.90 -14.61
N ASP A 147 11.22 9.73 -13.88
CA ASP A 147 12.36 10.48 -14.39
C ASP A 147 13.58 10.07 -13.56
N PHE A 148 14.36 9.16 -14.08
CA PHE A 148 15.58 8.66 -13.43
C PHE A 148 16.77 9.56 -13.81
N PRO A 149 17.68 9.84 -12.82
CA PRO A 149 17.76 9.29 -11.44
C PRO A 149 16.92 10.06 -10.42
N ASP A 150 16.24 11.17 -10.80
CA ASP A 150 15.62 12.11 -9.87
C ASP A 150 14.41 11.55 -9.09
N PHE A 151 13.74 10.51 -9.59
CA PHE A 151 12.49 10.01 -9.01
C PHE A 151 12.58 9.78 -7.49
N PHE A 152 13.68 9.19 -7.00
CA PHE A 152 13.84 8.82 -5.59
C PHE A 152 14.17 10.00 -4.67
N HIS A 153 14.78 11.04 -5.20
CA HIS A 153 15.33 12.17 -4.44
C HIS A 153 14.64 13.50 -4.77
N ARG A 154 13.50 13.43 -5.45
CA ARG A 154 12.88 14.62 -6.01
C ARG A 154 12.39 15.62 -5.00
N GLY A 155 12.71 16.81 -5.37
CA GLY A 155 12.23 18.07 -4.90
C GLY A 155 13.41 19.00 -4.69
N LYS A 156 13.80 19.74 -5.69
CA LYS A 156 14.51 20.98 -5.38
C LYS A 156 13.55 21.85 -4.59
N THR A 157 13.96 22.25 -3.40
CA THR A 157 13.29 23.29 -2.62
C THR A 157 12.87 24.43 -3.56
N GLY A 158 11.60 24.73 -3.67
CA GLY A 158 11.06 25.73 -4.58
C GLY A 158 10.31 25.18 -5.80
N ASN A 159 10.57 23.94 -6.23
CA ASN A 159 9.92 23.27 -7.35
C ASN A 159 9.17 22.00 -6.95
N PHE A 160 8.84 21.85 -5.66
CA PHE A 160 8.06 20.71 -5.18
C PHE A 160 6.58 20.87 -5.54
N TRP A 161 6.10 19.96 -6.36
CA TRP A 161 4.71 19.88 -6.76
C TRP A 161 4.12 18.54 -6.28
N ARG A 162 3.32 18.61 -5.21
CA ARG A 162 2.80 17.43 -4.51
C ARG A 162 2.04 16.44 -5.41
N ILE A 163 1.23 16.94 -6.35
CA ILE A 163 0.43 16.08 -7.24
C ILE A 163 1.31 15.29 -8.19
N PRO A 164 2.26 15.88 -8.95
CA PRO A 164 3.19 15.10 -9.76
C PRO A 164 4.01 14.09 -8.95
N VAL A 165 4.58 14.47 -7.80
CA VAL A 165 5.35 13.54 -6.97
C VAL A 165 4.48 12.37 -6.51
N TYR A 166 3.29 12.65 -5.98
CA TYR A 166 2.34 11.61 -5.60
C TYR A 166 1.97 10.70 -6.79
N SER A 167 1.67 11.28 -7.95
CA SER A 167 1.29 10.54 -9.16
C SER A 167 2.41 9.62 -9.64
N ASN A 168 3.66 10.09 -9.56
CA ASN A 168 4.85 9.31 -9.89
C ASN A 168 4.98 8.09 -8.97
N THR A 169 4.71 8.26 -7.66
CA THR A 169 4.73 7.13 -6.71
C THR A 169 3.64 6.10 -7.00
N LYS A 170 2.46 6.55 -7.45
CA LYS A 170 1.36 5.64 -7.79
C LYS A 170 1.60 4.90 -9.10
N LEU A 171 2.28 5.53 -10.06
CA LEU A 171 2.79 4.83 -11.24
C LEU A 171 3.86 3.80 -10.85
N ALA A 172 4.84 4.18 -10.06
CA ALA A 172 5.89 3.27 -9.59
C ALA A 172 5.31 2.04 -8.87
N LEU A 173 4.35 2.25 -7.97
CA LEU A 173 3.69 1.16 -7.24
C LEU A 173 2.87 0.25 -8.17
N LEU A 174 2.27 0.80 -9.22
CA LEU A 174 1.57 0.02 -10.25
C LEU A 174 2.54 -0.84 -11.05
N LEU A 175 3.67 -0.28 -11.50
CA LEU A 175 4.70 -1.02 -12.24
C LEU A 175 5.34 -2.11 -11.37
N PHE A 176 5.61 -1.82 -10.09
CA PHE A 176 6.04 -2.80 -9.11
C PHE A 176 5.05 -3.96 -8.98
N THR A 177 3.74 -3.65 -8.97
CA THR A 177 2.70 -4.69 -8.92
C THR A 177 2.81 -5.65 -10.09
N PHE A 178 3.00 -5.14 -11.30
CA PHE A 178 3.10 -5.97 -12.49
C PHE A 178 4.38 -6.81 -12.50
N GLU A 179 5.52 -6.18 -12.23
CA GLU A 179 6.81 -6.89 -12.18
C GLU A 179 6.80 -7.99 -11.12
N LEU A 180 6.38 -7.67 -9.91
CA LEU A 180 6.31 -8.67 -8.85
C LEU A 180 5.31 -9.79 -9.14
N SER A 181 4.22 -9.49 -9.83
CA SER A 181 3.22 -10.50 -10.21
C SER A 181 3.76 -11.53 -11.18
N GLU A 182 4.66 -11.13 -12.08
CA GLU A 182 5.35 -12.03 -13.01
C GLU A 182 6.34 -12.93 -12.26
N GLN A 183 7.14 -12.34 -11.37
CA GLN A 183 8.15 -13.06 -10.57
C GLN A 183 7.55 -14.08 -9.59
N LEU A 184 6.35 -13.82 -9.07
CA LEU A 184 5.70 -14.68 -8.07
C LEU A 184 4.67 -15.65 -8.65
N ARG A 185 4.43 -15.63 -9.96
CA ARG A 185 3.44 -16.47 -10.65
C ARG A 185 3.65 -17.97 -10.37
N GLU A 186 4.87 -18.44 -10.53
CA GLU A 186 5.20 -19.86 -10.31
C GLU A 186 5.11 -20.27 -8.83
N LYS A 187 5.24 -19.32 -7.91
CA LYS A 187 5.03 -19.56 -6.48
C LYS A 187 3.54 -19.61 -6.09
N GLY A 188 2.64 -19.32 -7.01
CA GLY A 188 1.21 -19.25 -6.75
C GLY A 188 0.79 -18.10 -5.83
N ILE A 189 1.61 -17.05 -5.72
CA ILE A 189 1.32 -15.85 -4.96
C ILE A 189 0.76 -14.80 -5.92
N THR A 190 -0.38 -14.21 -5.59
CA THR A 190 -1.00 -13.19 -6.46
C THR A 190 -0.65 -11.78 -6.00
N VAL A 191 -0.41 -10.89 -6.97
CA VAL A 191 -0.10 -9.47 -6.72
C VAL A 191 -0.99 -8.62 -7.61
N ASN A 192 -1.85 -7.79 -7.00
CA ASN A 192 -2.79 -6.95 -7.74
C ASN A 192 -2.80 -5.52 -7.18
N ALA A 193 -3.25 -4.58 -8.01
CA ALA A 193 -3.44 -3.18 -7.64
C ALA A 193 -4.92 -2.85 -7.45
N ALA A 194 -5.23 -2.10 -6.40
CA ALA A 194 -6.56 -1.55 -6.13
C ALA A 194 -6.54 -0.03 -6.25
N ASP A 195 -7.40 0.54 -7.09
CA ASP A 195 -7.67 1.97 -7.14
C ASP A 195 -8.99 2.24 -6.38
N PRO A 196 -8.93 2.98 -5.28
CA PRO A 196 -10.11 3.26 -4.45
C PRO A 196 -11.04 4.31 -5.09
N GLY A 197 -10.61 4.97 -6.17
CA GLY A 197 -11.20 6.21 -6.66
C GLY A 197 -10.86 7.41 -5.76
N ILE A 198 -11.64 8.48 -5.88
CA ILE A 198 -11.46 9.67 -5.02
C ILE A 198 -12.17 9.39 -3.69
N VAL A 199 -11.40 9.26 -2.61
CA VAL A 199 -11.91 8.94 -1.27
C VAL A 199 -11.61 10.10 -0.31
N SER A 200 -12.58 10.43 0.55
CA SER A 200 -12.36 11.35 1.67
C SER A 200 -11.39 10.72 2.67
N THR A 201 -10.14 11.11 2.59
CA THR A 201 -9.09 10.71 3.54
C THR A 201 -8.27 11.93 3.90
N ASP A 202 -7.57 11.87 5.01
CA ASP A 202 -6.68 12.95 5.48
C ASP A 202 -5.59 13.35 4.46
N ILE A 203 -5.38 12.51 3.43
CA ILE A 203 -4.45 12.78 2.31
C ILE A 203 -4.89 13.98 1.47
N ILE A 204 -6.20 14.25 1.36
CA ILE A 204 -6.76 15.32 0.51
C ILE A 204 -6.89 16.64 1.28
N THR A 205 -7.03 16.60 2.61
CA THR A 205 -7.18 17.80 3.44
C THR A 205 -5.92 18.66 3.39
N MET A 206 -6.07 19.90 2.95
CA MET A 206 -4.96 20.83 2.82
C MET A 206 -4.77 21.71 4.07
N HIS A 207 -5.69 21.62 5.06
CA HIS A 207 -5.74 22.48 6.26
C HIS A 207 -5.64 23.97 5.92
N LYS A 208 -6.27 24.39 4.80
CA LYS A 208 -6.29 25.80 4.34
C LYS A 208 -7.70 26.35 4.41
N TRP A 209 -7.82 27.69 4.49
CA TRP A 209 -9.10 28.41 4.61
C TRP A 209 -10.12 28.12 3.49
N PHE A 210 -9.69 27.62 2.32
CA PHE A 210 -10.56 27.26 1.18
C PHE A 210 -10.94 25.76 1.16
N ASP A 211 -10.50 24.95 2.12
CA ASP A 211 -10.89 23.53 2.22
C ASP A 211 -12.42 23.34 2.25
N PRO A 212 -13.23 24.22 2.93
CA PRO A 212 -14.68 24.13 2.87
C PRO A 212 -15.27 24.30 1.47
N LEU A 213 -14.66 25.15 0.62
CA LEU A 213 -15.10 25.35 -0.77
C LEU A 213 -14.75 24.16 -1.66
N THR A 214 -13.54 23.63 -1.51
CA THR A 214 -13.14 22.39 -2.21
C THR A 214 -13.98 21.22 -1.78
N ASP A 215 -14.35 21.11 -0.51
CA ASP A 215 -15.28 20.12 0.02
C ASP A 215 -16.67 20.20 -0.68
N ILE A 216 -17.23 21.40 -0.84
CA ILE A 216 -18.56 21.58 -1.45
C ILE A 216 -18.57 21.16 -2.92
N PHE A 217 -17.54 21.53 -3.70
CA PHE A 217 -17.48 21.20 -5.12
C PHE A 217 -17.09 19.76 -5.41
N PHE A 218 -16.27 19.11 -4.57
CA PHE A 218 -15.81 17.74 -4.77
C PHE A 218 -16.56 16.69 -3.97
N ARG A 219 -17.35 17.07 -2.95
CA ARG A 219 -18.16 16.14 -2.12
C ARG A 219 -19.00 15.13 -2.91
N PRO A 220 -19.65 15.47 -4.02
CA PRO A 220 -20.41 14.48 -4.77
C PRO A 220 -19.58 13.34 -5.35
N PHE A 221 -18.27 13.58 -5.54
CA PHE A 221 -17.32 12.63 -6.12
C PHE A 221 -16.47 11.91 -5.06
N ILE A 222 -16.53 12.38 -3.81
CA ILE A 222 -15.73 11.82 -2.69
C ILE A 222 -16.45 10.61 -2.11
N ARG A 223 -15.81 9.47 -2.16
CA ARG A 223 -16.33 8.22 -1.60
C ARG A 223 -16.10 8.13 -0.10
N LYS A 224 -17.05 7.49 0.61
CA LYS A 224 -16.84 7.09 2.00
C LYS A 224 -15.74 6.02 2.05
N PRO A 225 -14.92 5.97 3.13
CA PRO A 225 -13.84 4.99 3.29
C PRO A 225 -14.26 3.54 3.01
N LYS A 226 -15.44 3.13 3.48
CA LYS A 226 -16.00 1.79 3.24
C LYS A 226 -16.14 1.47 1.75
N LYS A 227 -16.59 2.43 0.93
CA LYS A 227 -16.72 2.24 -0.52
C LYS A 227 -15.36 2.25 -1.21
N GLY A 228 -14.41 3.08 -0.75
CA GLY A 228 -13.04 3.10 -1.25
C GLY A 228 -12.29 1.79 -0.98
N ALA A 229 -12.50 1.22 0.21
CA ALA A 229 -11.88 -0.03 0.61
C ALA A 229 -12.41 -1.27 -0.12
N SER A 230 -13.62 -1.21 -0.71
CA SER A 230 -14.32 -2.40 -1.25
C SER A 230 -13.51 -3.15 -2.30
N THR A 231 -12.81 -2.43 -3.19
CA THR A 231 -11.97 -3.05 -4.24
C THR A 231 -10.82 -3.86 -3.64
N ALA A 232 -10.12 -3.29 -2.68
CA ALA A 232 -9.02 -3.99 -1.99
C ALA A 232 -9.55 -5.20 -1.19
N ILE A 233 -10.68 -5.05 -0.51
CA ILE A 233 -11.33 -6.14 0.24
C ILE A 233 -11.69 -7.30 -0.70
N GLY A 234 -12.28 -7.01 -1.86
CA GLY A 234 -12.58 -8.03 -2.86
C GLY A 234 -11.34 -8.78 -3.33
N LEU A 235 -10.26 -8.06 -3.65
CA LEU A 235 -8.99 -8.69 -4.07
C LEU A 235 -8.36 -9.56 -2.97
N LEU A 236 -8.51 -9.17 -1.71
CA LEU A 236 -7.97 -9.94 -0.59
C LEU A 236 -8.80 -11.18 -0.28
N LEU A 237 -10.15 -11.10 -0.35
CA LEU A 237 -11.03 -12.10 0.26
C LEU A 237 -11.88 -12.89 -0.73
N ASP A 238 -12.27 -12.31 -1.88
CA ASP A 238 -13.19 -12.98 -2.81
C ASP A 238 -12.54 -14.23 -3.44
N LYS A 239 -13.28 -15.34 -3.41
CA LYS A 239 -12.83 -16.60 -4.02
C LYS A 239 -12.67 -16.51 -5.54
N LYS A 240 -13.48 -15.68 -6.20
CA LYS A 240 -13.41 -15.46 -7.66
C LYS A 240 -12.09 -14.82 -8.11
N GLU A 241 -11.39 -14.13 -7.20
CA GLU A 241 -10.09 -13.51 -7.48
C GLU A 241 -8.92 -14.44 -7.13
N ALA A 242 -9.19 -15.70 -6.74
CA ALA A 242 -8.14 -16.68 -6.46
C ALA A 242 -7.33 -16.97 -7.74
N GLY A 243 -6.01 -16.85 -7.66
CA GLY A 243 -5.11 -17.08 -8.81
C GLY A 243 -5.05 -15.92 -9.82
N VAL A 244 -5.90 -14.89 -9.68
CA VAL A 244 -5.82 -13.70 -10.54
C VAL A 244 -4.66 -12.82 -10.08
N THR A 245 -3.71 -12.53 -10.98
CA THR A 245 -2.50 -11.77 -10.66
C THR A 245 -2.16 -10.77 -11.78
N GLY A 246 -1.41 -9.72 -11.45
CA GLY A 246 -0.96 -8.71 -12.40
C GLY A 246 -2.09 -7.83 -12.94
N GLN A 247 -3.09 -7.53 -12.12
CA GLN A 247 -4.26 -6.76 -12.56
C GLN A 247 -4.46 -5.49 -11.75
N LEU A 248 -5.03 -4.48 -12.40
CA LEU A 248 -5.57 -3.29 -11.76
C LEU A 248 -7.10 -3.41 -11.67
N TYR A 249 -7.63 -3.15 -10.48
CA TYR A 249 -9.07 -3.09 -10.23
C TYR A 249 -9.50 -1.69 -9.81
N VAL A 250 -10.62 -1.26 -10.36
CA VAL A 250 -11.28 0.02 -10.04
C VAL A 250 -12.76 -0.29 -9.82
N ASN A 251 -13.33 0.16 -8.70
CA ASN A 251 -14.75 -0.08 -8.38
C ASN A 251 -15.16 -1.58 -8.41
N ASN A 252 -14.32 -2.45 -7.90
CA ASN A 252 -14.51 -3.90 -7.89
C ASN A 252 -14.51 -4.57 -9.29
N HIS A 253 -14.10 -3.85 -10.31
CA HIS A 253 -14.00 -4.37 -11.67
C HIS A 253 -12.55 -4.29 -12.17
N ARG A 254 -12.14 -5.34 -12.87
CA ARG A 254 -10.85 -5.35 -13.56
C ARG A 254 -10.83 -4.23 -14.60
N LYS A 255 -9.81 -3.39 -14.54
CA LYS A 255 -9.57 -2.33 -15.51
C LYS A 255 -8.60 -2.82 -16.58
N SER A 256 -9.05 -2.87 -17.82
CA SER A 256 -8.14 -3.07 -18.95
C SER A 256 -7.20 -1.89 -19.07
N LEU A 257 -5.91 -2.16 -19.05
CA LEU A 257 -4.87 -1.17 -19.24
C LEU A 257 -4.28 -1.30 -20.65
N SER A 258 -3.90 -0.15 -21.21
CA SER A 258 -3.13 -0.14 -22.46
C SER A 258 -1.74 -0.73 -22.22
N ASP A 259 -1.16 -1.25 -23.29
CA ASP A 259 0.16 -1.88 -23.31
C ASP A 259 1.28 -1.00 -22.70
N LYS A 260 1.17 0.31 -22.88
CA LYS A 260 2.11 1.29 -22.29
C LYS A 260 2.26 1.22 -20.76
N TYR A 261 1.32 0.60 -20.03
CA TYR A 261 1.44 0.39 -18.58
C TYR A 261 1.88 -1.04 -18.25
N VAL A 262 1.32 -2.04 -18.94
CA VAL A 262 1.62 -3.46 -18.68
C VAL A 262 3.06 -3.76 -19.08
N ASN A 263 3.46 -3.33 -20.28
CA ASN A 263 4.81 -3.45 -20.83
C ASN A 263 5.56 -2.11 -20.77
N HIS A 264 5.47 -1.40 -19.64
CA HIS A 264 6.11 -0.10 -19.51
C HIS A 264 7.62 -0.22 -19.63
N VAL A 265 8.20 0.58 -20.52
CA VAL A 265 9.63 0.54 -20.87
C VAL A 265 10.59 0.73 -19.66
N GLN A 266 10.12 1.37 -18.61
CA GLN A 266 10.92 1.63 -17.40
C GLN A 266 10.61 0.65 -16.25
N LYS A 267 9.79 -0.40 -16.45
CA LYS A 267 9.38 -1.34 -15.40
C LYS A 267 10.59 -2.07 -14.82
N GLU A 268 11.40 -2.67 -15.67
CA GLU A 268 12.64 -3.37 -15.28
C GLU A 268 13.67 -2.41 -14.69
N GLN A 269 13.88 -1.25 -15.32
CA GLN A 269 14.81 -0.24 -14.84
C GLN A 269 14.43 0.26 -13.43
N LEU A 270 13.14 0.48 -13.17
CA LEU A 270 12.63 0.86 -11.85
C LEU A 270 12.98 -0.22 -10.82
N TRP A 271 12.76 -1.48 -11.16
CA TRP A 271 13.09 -2.62 -10.31
C TRP A 271 14.58 -2.65 -9.98
N GLU A 272 15.44 -2.67 -11.00
CA GLU A 272 16.90 -2.76 -10.83
C GLU A 272 17.48 -1.61 -10.00
N ILE A 273 17.02 -0.37 -10.25
CA ILE A 273 17.47 0.79 -9.47
C ILE A 273 17.02 0.64 -8.02
N THR A 274 15.76 0.21 -7.77
CA THR A 274 15.23 0.05 -6.42
C THR A 274 15.99 -1.05 -5.65
N GLU A 275 16.26 -2.21 -6.27
CA GLU A 275 17.06 -3.29 -5.67
C GLU A 275 18.44 -2.78 -5.26
N ARG A 276 19.11 -2.05 -6.15
CA ARG A 276 20.44 -1.50 -5.89
C ARG A 276 20.44 -0.49 -4.74
N LEU A 277 19.44 0.40 -4.68
CA LEU A 277 19.31 1.39 -3.60
C LEU A 277 18.98 0.74 -2.27
N LEU A 278 18.30 -0.38 -2.27
CA LEU A 278 17.87 -1.10 -1.07
C LEU A 278 18.76 -2.30 -0.68
N ALA A 279 19.86 -2.55 -1.40
CA ALA A 279 20.68 -3.74 -1.24
C ALA A 279 21.17 -4.01 0.20
N GLN A 280 21.38 -2.94 0.98
CA GLN A 280 21.81 -3.09 2.38
C GLN A 280 20.70 -3.52 3.35
N TRP A 281 19.42 -3.45 2.94
CA TRP A 281 18.28 -3.83 3.76
C TRP A 281 17.56 -5.11 3.27
N LEU A 282 17.80 -5.49 2.01
CA LEU A 282 17.30 -6.74 1.42
C LEU A 282 18.14 -7.95 1.84
#